data_d58a7e0a1155c4d4e9de5f64d0d85c2f
#
_entry.id   d58a7e0a1155c4d4e9de5f64d0d85c2f
#
_cell.length_a   1.000
_cell.length_b   1.000
_cell.length_c   1.000
_cell.angle_alpha   90.00
_cell.angle_beta   90.00
_cell.angle_gamma   90.00
#
_symmetry.space_group_name_H-M   'P 1'
#
loop_
_entity.id
_entity.type
_entity.pdbx_description
1 polymer ?
#
loop_
_entity_poly.entity_id
_entity_poly.type
_entity_poly.pdbx_seq_one_letter_code
_entity_poly.pdbx_strand_id
1 'polypeptide(L)'
;MSNLGKAIEKFVNRIRGTERAPAGYANASTKVYLRALLLRTLEDVETVKREVKSGNILILRISPLARKSVEDVKQAVDDLCAFTKLVGGDIARLGEERVVVTPSSVQIWREETSILGEAETPTAA
;
A
#
# COMPACT_ATOMS: atom_id res chain seq x y z
N MET A 1 -28.34 20.12 -22.87
CA MET A 1 -27.19 20.01 -22.73
C MET A 1 -26.63 20.32 -21.46
N SER A 2 -26.92 21.35 -20.93
CA SER A 2 -26.29 21.67 -19.72
C SER A 2 -26.71 20.79 -18.59
N ASN A 3 -27.82 20.11 -18.67
CA ASN A 3 -28.26 19.28 -17.58
C ASN A 3 -27.30 18.09 -17.39
N LEU A 4 -26.83 17.56 -18.47
CA LEU A 4 -25.94 16.44 -18.37
C LEU A 4 -24.65 16.87 -17.73
N GLY A 5 -24.16 18.03 -18.11
CA GLY A 5 -22.92 18.51 -17.54
C GLY A 5 -23.05 18.74 -16.06
N LYS A 6 -24.18 19.27 -15.64
CA LYS A 6 -24.36 19.51 -14.23
C LYS A 6 -24.48 18.23 -13.47
N ALA A 7 -25.10 17.24 -14.04
CA ALA A 7 -25.25 15.97 -13.38
C ALA A 7 -23.88 15.34 -13.17
N ILE A 8 -23.06 15.43 -14.17
CA ILE A 8 -21.74 14.86 -14.08
C ILE A 8 -20.93 15.61 -13.06
N GLU A 9 -21.04 16.92 -13.02
CA GLU A 9 -20.33 17.69 -12.06
C GLU A 9 -20.72 17.32 -10.66
N LYS A 10 -21.98 17.13 -10.40
CA LYS A 10 -22.41 16.76 -9.11
C LYS A 10 -21.84 15.42 -8.74
N PHE A 11 -21.86 14.49 -9.66
CA PHE A 11 -21.34 13.17 -9.42
C PHE A 11 -19.86 13.21 -9.12
N VAL A 12 -19.12 13.97 -9.88
CA VAL A 12 -17.70 14.06 -9.68
C VAL A 12 -17.37 14.70 -8.34
N ASN A 13 -18.09 15.72 -7.97
CA ASN A 13 -17.85 16.36 -6.69
C ASN A 13 -18.09 15.39 -5.56
N ARG A 14 -19.09 14.56 -5.69
CA ARG A 14 -19.39 13.62 -4.66
C ARG A 14 -18.26 12.60 -4.55
N ILE A 15 -17.75 12.15 -5.65
CA ILE A 15 -16.67 11.19 -5.63
C ILE A 15 -15.41 11.78 -5.11
N ARG A 16 -15.18 13.08 -5.38
CA ARG A 16 -14.00 13.68 -4.94
C ARG A 16 -13.86 13.78 -3.49
N GLY A 17 -14.87 13.59 -2.77
CA GLY A 17 -14.75 13.59 -1.36
C GLY A 17 -14.54 14.93 -0.76
N THR A 18 -14.80 15.93 -1.50
CA THR A 18 -14.62 17.21 -0.92
C THR A 18 -15.74 17.42 0.01
N GLU A 19 -16.78 16.63 -0.08
CA GLU A 19 -17.79 16.83 0.80
C GLU A 19 -17.47 16.12 1.96
N ARG A 20 -17.70 16.60 3.09
CA ARG A 20 -17.43 15.96 4.24
C ARG A 20 -18.35 14.92 4.53
N ALA A 21 -17.92 13.88 5.16
CA ALA A 21 -18.76 12.81 5.55
C ALA A 21 -19.78 13.31 6.52
N PRO A 22 -20.93 12.72 6.56
CA PRO A 22 -21.96 13.10 7.50
C PRO A 22 -21.40 12.96 8.89
N ALA A 23 -21.96 13.69 9.78
CA ALA A 23 -21.50 13.68 11.14
C ALA A 23 -21.37 12.30 11.73
N GLY A 24 -22.21 11.43 11.36
CA GLY A 24 -22.16 10.13 11.95
C GLY A 24 -20.91 9.35 11.61
N TYR A 25 -20.32 9.66 10.49
CA TYR A 25 -19.14 8.95 10.13
C TYR A 25 -17.90 9.73 10.45
N ALA A 26 -18.06 10.90 10.83
CA ALA A 26 -16.90 11.71 11.02
C ALA A 26 -15.92 11.20 11.99
N ASN A 27 -16.33 10.44 12.87
CA ASN A 27 -15.41 10.08 13.85
C ASN A 27 -14.45 9.11 13.32
N ALA A 28 -14.56 8.80 12.17
CA ALA A 28 -13.66 7.89 11.66
C ALA A 28 -12.44 8.62 11.53
N SER A 29 -11.96 9.08 12.50
CA SER A 29 -10.75 9.72 12.42
C SER A 29 -9.76 8.77 11.93
N THR A 30 -10.15 7.64 11.55
CA THR A 30 -9.19 6.70 11.17
C THR A 30 -9.12 6.64 9.70
N LYS A 31 -8.84 7.72 9.05
CA LYS A 31 -8.64 7.65 7.65
C LYS A 31 -7.38 6.88 7.37
N VAL A 32 -7.43 6.05 6.36
CA VAL A 32 -6.27 5.30 5.93
C VAL A 32 -5.81 5.94 4.64
N TYR A 33 -4.57 6.36 4.58
CA TYR A 33 -4.06 6.97 3.37
C TYR A 33 -3.21 5.97 2.59
N LEU A 34 -3.27 6.08 1.29
CA LEU A 34 -2.45 5.27 0.41
C LEU A 34 -1.37 6.19 -0.10
N ARG A 35 -0.13 5.86 0.15
CA ARG A 35 0.95 6.73 -0.24
C ARG A 35 1.99 6.00 -1.05
N ALA A 36 2.47 6.62 -2.10
CA ALA A 36 3.52 6.04 -2.92
C ALA A 36 4.83 6.69 -2.51
N LEU A 37 5.87 5.90 -2.41
CA LEU A 37 7.14 6.41 -1.94
C LEU A 37 8.28 5.72 -2.67
N LEU A 38 9.32 6.45 -2.95
CA LEU A 38 10.49 5.87 -3.58
C LEU A 38 11.45 5.44 -2.49
N LEU A 39 11.92 4.22 -2.59
CA LEU A 39 12.88 3.72 -1.63
C LEU A 39 14.26 4.00 -2.20
N ARG A 40 14.94 4.96 -1.68
CA ARG A 40 16.25 5.36 -2.19
C ARG A 40 17.38 4.95 -1.28
N THR A 41 17.13 4.88 0.00
CA THR A 41 18.15 4.52 0.95
C THR A 41 17.55 3.66 2.03
N LEU A 42 18.40 3.07 2.83
CA LEU A 42 17.90 2.26 3.93
C LEU A 42 17.19 3.12 4.98
N GLU A 43 17.49 4.40 5.00
CA GLU A 43 16.81 5.26 5.95
C GLU A 43 15.35 5.43 5.61
N ASP A 44 14.99 5.27 4.35
CA ASP A 44 13.61 5.41 3.97
C ASP A 44 12.75 4.32 4.58
N VAL A 45 13.36 3.22 5.01
CA VAL A 45 12.64 2.15 5.63
C VAL A 45 12.00 2.64 6.92
N GLU A 46 12.69 3.54 7.62
CA GLU A 46 12.13 4.06 8.87
C GLU A 46 10.89 4.90 8.60
N THR A 47 10.88 5.63 7.50
CA THR A 47 9.72 6.42 7.14
C THR A 47 8.55 5.48 6.85
N VAL A 48 8.82 4.37 6.15
CA VAL A 48 7.78 3.41 5.84
C VAL A 48 7.20 2.85 7.13
N LYS A 49 8.06 2.48 8.08
CA LYS A 49 7.59 1.92 9.33
C LYS A 49 6.71 2.92 10.08
N ARG A 50 7.10 4.17 10.06
CA ARG A 50 6.35 5.18 10.75
C ARG A 50 4.97 5.34 10.14
N GLU A 51 4.90 5.36 8.80
CA GLU A 51 3.63 5.52 8.13
C GLU A 51 2.73 4.31 8.35
N VAL A 52 3.29 3.13 8.34
CA VAL A 52 2.50 1.94 8.55
C VAL A 52 1.97 1.93 9.99
N LYS A 53 2.77 2.36 10.95
CA LYS A 53 2.32 2.42 12.31
C LYS A 53 1.19 3.42 12.46
N SER A 54 1.18 4.44 11.62
CA SER A 54 0.12 5.42 11.67
C SER A 54 -1.15 4.91 11.00
N GLY A 55 -1.11 3.73 10.43
CA GLY A 55 -2.30 3.15 9.82
C GLY A 55 -2.41 3.36 8.33
N ASN A 56 -1.34 3.71 7.68
CA ASN A 56 -1.39 3.99 6.25
C ASN A 56 -0.81 2.87 5.41
N ILE A 57 -1.20 2.84 4.14
CA ILE A 57 -0.72 1.84 3.20
C ILE A 57 0.36 2.48 2.36
N LEU A 58 1.46 1.78 2.17
CA LEU A 58 2.56 2.31 1.39
C LEU A 58 2.80 1.46 0.15
N ILE A 59 3.02 2.11 -0.98
CA ILE A 59 3.43 1.42 -2.19
C ILE A 59 4.83 1.93 -2.45
N LEU A 60 5.80 1.06 -2.31
CA LEU A 60 7.19 1.43 -2.42
C LEU A 60 7.77 1.03 -3.75
N ARG A 61 8.47 1.94 -4.36
CA ARG A 61 9.17 1.61 -5.58
C ARG A 61 10.60 1.36 -5.17
N ILE A 62 11.07 0.15 -5.38
CA ILE A 62 12.38 -0.24 -4.89
C ILE A 62 13.50 -0.06 -5.90
N SER A 63 13.16 0.25 -7.14
CA SER A 63 14.20 0.33 -8.17
C SER A 63 15.28 1.35 -7.88
N PRO A 64 15.00 2.50 -7.29
CA PRO A 64 16.11 3.43 -7.04
C PRO A 64 17.18 2.82 -6.14
N LEU A 65 16.77 2.11 -5.09
CA LEU A 65 17.73 1.51 -4.20
C LEU A 65 18.37 0.31 -4.88
N ALA A 66 17.62 -0.43 -5.67
CA ALA A 66 18.16 -1.60 -6.35
C ALA A 66 19.28 -1.21 -7.30
N ARG A 67 19.20 -0.04 -7.91
CA ARG A 67 20.25 0.39 -8.80
C ARG A 67 21.51 0.73 -8.06
N LYS A 68 21.39 1.09 -6.79
CA LYS A 68 22.56 1.41 -6.03
C LYS A 68 23.12 0.17 -5.39
N SER A 69 22.30 -0.67 -4.83
CA SER A 69 22.78 -1.82 -4.11
C SER A 69 21.69 -2.86 -3.94
N VAL A 70 21.86 -3.99 -4.55
CA VAL A 70 20.89 -5.07 -4.43
C VAL A 70 20.89 -5.59 -3.01
N GLU A 71 22.05 -5.54 -2.35
CA GLU A 71 22.12 -5.99 -0.99
C GLU A 71 21.26 -5.14 -0.08
N ASP A 72 21.25 -3.84 -0.30
CA ASP A 72 20.46 -2.95 0.52
C ASP A 72 18.98 -3.20 0.30
N VAL A 73 18.57 -3.55 -0.93
CA VAL A 73 17.18 -3.85 -1.17
C VAL A 73 16.78 -5.08 -0.40
N LYS A 74 17.65 -6.09 -0.37
CA LYS A 74 17.33 -7.31 0.34
C LYS A 74 17.19 -6.99 1.83
N GLN A 75 18.09 -6.19 2.34
CA GLN A 75 18.05 -5.83 3.74
C GLN A 75 16.77 -5.04 4.05
N ALA A 76 16.41 -4.11 3.18
CA ALA A 76 15.23 -3.31 3.40
C ALA A 76 13.98 -4.17 3.39
N VAL A 77 13.88 -5.08 2.43
CA VAL A 77 12.71 -5.93 2.33
C VAL A 77 12.63 -6.89 3.51
N ASP A 78 13.75 -7.45 3.91
CA ASP A 78 13.77 -8.35 5.06
C ASP A 78 13.33 -7.61 6.32
N ASP A 79 13.81 -6.38 6.47
CA ASP A 79 13.48 -5.58 7.62
C ASP A 79 11.97 -5.28 7.62
N LEU A 80 11.42 -4.94 6.47
CA LEU A 80 10.01 -4.64 6.40
C LEU A 80 9.15 -5.89 6.59
N CYS A 81 9.63 -7.04 6.14
CA CYS A 81 8.89 -8.27 6.37
C CYS A 81 8.82 -8.58 7.86
N ALA A 82 9.92 -8.41 8.56
CA ALA A 82 9.93 -8.67 9.99
C ALA A 82 9.04 -7.65 10.70
N PHE A 83 9.11 -6.41 10.26
CA PHE A 83 8.32 -5.35 10.89
C PHE A 83 6.83 -5.62 10.71
N THR A 84 6.39 -6.01 9.49
CA THR A 84 4.96 -6.24 9.27
C THR A 84 4.47 -7.41 10.11
N LYS A 85 5.29 -8.42 10.32
CA LYS A 85 4.87 -9.52 11.14
C LYS A 85 4.71 -9.04 12.57
N LEU A 86 5.59 -8.17 13.00
CA LEU A 86 5.54 -7.68 14.35
C LEU A 86 4.31 -6.84 14.61
N VAL A 87 3.91 -5.99 13.68
CA VAL A 87 2.77 -5.12 13.89
C VAL A 87 1.47 -5.69 13.36
N GLY A 88 1.50 -6.89 12.81
CA GLY A 88 0.28 -7.49 12.29
C GLY A 88 -0.14 -6.98 10.94
N GLY A 89 0.75 -6.32 10.23
CA GLY A 89 0.43 -5.84 8.91
C GLY A 89 0.68 -6.86 7.85
N ASP A 90 0.78 -6.42 6.61
CA ASP A 90 0.99 -7.35 5.50
C ASP A 90 1.96 -6.72 4.51
N ILE A 91 2.57 -7.54 3.70
CA ILE A 91 3.51 -7.05 2.71
C ILE A 91 3.45 -7.97 1.50
N ALA A 92 3.47 -7.41 0.31
CA ALA A 92 3.42 -8.21 -0.91
C ALA A 92 4.15 -7.50 -2.03
N ARG A 93 4.64 -8.28 -2.96
CA ARG A 93 5.32 -7.71 -4.09
C ARG A 93 4.31 -7.39 -5.14
N LEU A 94 4.46 -6.26 -5.79
CA LEU A 94 3.54 -5.84 -6.81
C LEU A 94 4.36 -5.63 -8.06
N GLY A 95 4.58 -6.67 -8.80
CA GLY A 95 5.43 -6.59 -9.97
C GLY A 95 6.88 -6.68 -9.54
N GLU A 96 7.77 -6.23 -10.39
CA GLU A 96 9.17 -6.33 -10.08
C GLU A 96 9.76 -5.14 -9.38
N GLU A 97 9.11 -4.02 -9.46
CA GLU A 97 9.68 -2.83 -8.89
C GLU A 97 8.94 -2.26 -7.71
N ARG A 98 7.83 -2.84 -7.34
CA ARG A 98 7.04 -2.27 -6.26
C ARG A 98 6.70 -3.26 -5.19
N VAL A 99 6.55 -2.76 -3.99
CA VAL A 99 6.18 -3.57 -2.85
C VAL A 99 5.11 -2.81 -2.10
N VAL A 100 4.06 -3.51 -1.69
CA VAL A 100 2.97 -2.88 -0.95
C VAL A 100 3.09 -3.30 0.51
N VAL A 101 3.01 -2.34 1.41
CA VAL A 101 3.10 -2.60 2.83
C VAL A 101 1.84 -2.03 3.48
N THR A 102 1.16 -2.81 4.28
CA THR A 102 -0.09 -2.37 4.89
C THR A 102 -0.05 -2.46 6.40
N PRO A 103 -0.90 -1.68 7.06
CA PRO A 103 -0.99 -1.74 8.52
C PRO A 103 -1.87 -2.90 8.94
N SER A 104 -2.00 -3.11 10.23
CA SER A 104 -2.76 -4.24 10.73
C SER A 104 -4.22 -4.19 10.37
N SER A 105 -4.75 -3.03 10.09
CA SER A 105 -6.15 -2.91 9.74
C SER A 105 -6.45 -3.26 8.29
N VAL A 106 -5.43 -3.49 7.48
CA VAL A 106 -5.62 -3.77 6.07
C VAL A 106 -4.85 -5.02 5.72
N GLN A 107 -5.52 -5.95 5.08
CA GLN A 107 -4.85 -7.17 4.68
C GLN A 107 -4.87 -7.27 3.17
N ILE A 108 -3.80 -7.73 2.59
CA ILE A 108 -3.73 -7.86 1.15
C ILE A 108 -4.44 -9.15 0.77
N TRP A 109 -5.40 -9.03 -0.14
CA TRP A 109 -6.17 -10.18 -0.54
C TRP A 109 -5.38 -10.97 -1.57
N ARG A 110 -5.21 -12.24 -1.32
CA ARG A 110 -4.52 -13.10 -2.24
C ARG A 110 -5.48 -14.15 -2.72
N GLU A 111 -5.41 -14.42 -4.02
CA GLU A 111 -6.31 -15.38 -4.55
C GLU A 111 -5.94 -16.75 -4.16
N GLU A 112 -6.91 -17.47 -3.67
CA GLU A 112 -6.62 -18.74 -3.25
C GLU A 112 -6.48 -19.69 -4.33
N THR A 113 -7.06 -19.47 -5.39
CA THR A 113 -6.97 -20.42 -6.43
C THR A 113 -5.60 -20.64 -6.86
N SER A 114 -4.83 -19.71 -6.62
CA SER A 114 -3.49 -19.89 -7.05
C SER A 114 -2.96 -21.08 -6.46
N ILE A 115 -3.61 -21.52 -5.56
CA ILE A 115 -3.20 -22.65 -4.97
C ILE A 115 -2.92 -23.64 -5.89
N LEU A 116 -3.67 -23.75 -6.82
CA LEU A 116 -3.48 -24.72 -7.66
C LEU A 116 -2.22 -24.75 -8.12
N GLY A 117 -1.87 -24.64 -8.28
CA GLY A 117 -0.78 -24.60 -8.66
C GLY A 117 0.16 -24.13 -8.30
N GLU A 118 -0.14 -24.03 -8.09
CA GLU A 118 0.68 -23.66 -8.07
C GLU A 118 1.47 -23.61 -7.70
N ALA A 119 0.98 -24.04 -7.38
CA ALA A 119 1.48 -24.08 -7.10
C ALA A 119 2.48 -23.95 -7.18
N GLU A 120 2.22 -23.96 -7.43
CA GLU A 120 2.98 -23.84 -7.66
C GLU A 120 3.89 -23.38 -7.63
N THR A 121 3.50 -23.39 -7.55
CA THR A 121 4.25 -22.96 -7.59
C THR A 121 5.16 -22.67 -7.41
N PRO A 122 5.05 -22.72 -7.34
CA PRO A 122 5.80 -22.53 -7.18
C PRO A 122 6.72 -22.20 -7.15
N THR A 123 6.53 -22.10 -7.25
CA THR A 123 7.24 -21.85 -7.27
C THR A 123 7.97 -21.31 -7.18
N ALA A 124 7.76 -21.08 -7.18
CA ALA A 124 8.28 -20.56 -7.08
C ALA A 124 9.08 -20.23 -6.84
N ALA A 125 9.21 -20.22 -6.87
CA ALA A 125 9.95 -20.08 -6.63
C ALA A 125 10.47 -19.81 -6.39
#